data_d48cde161e7708b7c5991d388da31632
#
_entry.id   d48cde161e7708b7c5991d388da31632
#
_cell.length_a   1.000
_cell.length_b   1.000
_cell.length_c   1.000
_cell.angle_alpha   90.00
_cell.angle_beta   90.00
_cell.angle_gamma   90.00
#
_symmetry.space_group_name_H-M   'P 1'
#
loop_
_entity.id
_entity.type
_entity.pdbx_description
1 polymer ?
#
loop_
_entity_poly.entity_id
_entity_poly.type
_entity_poly.pdbx_seq_one_letter_code
_entity_poly.pdbx_strand_id
1 'polypeptide(L)'
;VPFNWKIMIENFMEMYHNSRLHKGIHDWAPSSGAWYSDVEPEDGAMFGFNESLEIDGGFNPTYRALFPPLPNLSEEERKRVVFAFVPPTLLIGMQSDSAFWFTVNPTGPETHELSMGYLFPEEVLEIPLFDELLEAAIRGVGYFNRQDIPTNIATQLGMRSRFANRANYSWQEAVIPQFNSWLVDRYEKVLKDS
;
A
#
# COMPACT_ATOMS: atom_id res chain seq x y z
N VAL A 1 13.04 -9.80 -0.05
CA VAL A 1 13.13 -8.59 -0.88
C VAL A 1 14.35 -7.79 -0.44
N PRO A 2 15.23 -7.33 -1.35
CA PRO A 2 16.53 -6.74 -1.00
C PRO A 2 16.50 -5.20 -0.88
N PHE A 3 15.66 -4.67 -0.01
CA PHE A 3 15.65 -3.28 0.42
C PHE A 3 15.07 -3.14 1.84
N ASN A 4 15.27 -2.00 2.47
CA ASN A 4 14.80 -1.75 3.84
C ASN A 4 13.26 -1.75 3.89
N TRP A 5 12.72 -2.38 4.92
CA TRP A 5 11.27 -2.51 5.13
C TRP A 5 10.50 -1.19 5.16
N LYS A 6 11.14 -0.10 5.63
CA LYS A 6 10.51 1.24 5.65
C LYS A 6 10.20 1.76 4.25
N ILE A 7 11.04 1.46 3.26
CA ILE A 7 10.78 1.83 1.86
C ILE A 7 9.50 1.18 1.36
N MET A 8 9.21 -0.06 1.77
CA MET A 8 7.94 -0.72 1.42
C MET A 8 6.74 -0.03 2.06
N ILE A 9 6.85 0.35 3.34
CA ILE A 9 5.78 1.09 4.04
C ILE A 9 5.55 2.45 3.36
N GLU A 10 6.62 3.20 3.12
CA GLU A 10 6.55 4.52 2.48
C GLU A 10 5.93 4.43 1.08
N ASN A 11 6.38 3.48 0.24
CA ASN A 11 5.83 3.25 -1.09
C ASN A 11 4.33 2.90 -1.05
N PHE A 12 3.91 2.06 -0.10
CA PHE A 12 2.51 1.66 0.01
C PHE A 12 1.58 2.80 0.46
N MET A 13 2.09 3.74 1.25
CA MET A 13 1.31 4.82 1.86
C MET A 13 1.35 6.15 1.10
N GLU A 14 1.85 6.15 -0.14
CA GLU A 14 1.79 7.34 -1.00
C GLU A 14 1.33 6.97 -2.41
N MET A 15 0.63 7.89 -3.08
CA MET A 15 0.13 7.68 -4.43
C MET A 15 0.90 8.49 -5.48
N TYR A 16 1.95 9.21 -5.07
CA TYR A 16 2.69 10.11 -5.94
C TYR A 16 3.41 9.36 -7.07
N HIS A 17 3.96 8.17 -6.78
CA HIS A 17 4.65 7.34 -7.76
C HIS A 17 3.72 6.77 -8.84
N ASN A 18 2.40 6.63 -8.58
CA ASN A 18 1.46 6.03 -9.51
C ASN A 18 1.46 6.71 -10.88
N SER A 19 1.61 8.05 -10.91
CA SER A 19 1.62 8.82 -12.15
C SER A 19 2.77 8.45 -13.10
N ARG A 20 3.84 7.86 -12.57
CA ARG A 20 5.03 7.47 -13.33
C ARG A 20 5.19 5.97 -13.46
N LEU A 21 4.93 5.25 -12.39
CA LEU A 21 5.20 3.81 -12.31
C LEU A 21 3.97 2.97 -12.70
N HIS A 22 2.78 3.37 -12.24
CA HIS A 22 1.53 2.65 -12.44
C HIS A 22 0.54 3.46 -13.28
N LYS A 23 0.89 3.81 -14.50
CA LYS A 23 0.05 4.68 -15.35
C LYS A 23 -1.41 4.24 -15.41
N GLY A 24 -1.68 2.96 -15.55
CA GLY A 24 -3.04 2.45 -15.60
C GLY A 24 -3.81 2.64 -14.29
N ILE A 25 -3.15 2.50 -13.13
CA ILE A 25 -3.75 2.88 -11.83
C ILE A 25 -4.02 4.38 -11.81
N HIS A 26 -3.08 5.20 -12.25
CA HIS A 26 -3.26 6.65 -12.28
C HIS A 26 -4.39 7.08 -13.22
N ASP A 27 -4.53 6.41 -14.36
CA ASP A 27 -5.61 6.68 -15.33
C ASP A 27 -6.98 6.27 -14.76
N TRP A 28 -7.03 5.22 -13.97
CA TRP A 28 -8.24 4.74 -13.30
C TRP A 28 -8.55 5.50 -12.00
N ALA A 29 -7.57 5.73 -11.16
CA ALA A 29 -7.67 6.41 -9.87
C ALA A 29 -6.56 7.47 -9.74
N PRO A 30 -6.81 8.69 -10.26
CA PRO A 30 -5.79 9.74 -10.29
C PRO A 30 -5.25 10.08 -8.91
N SER A 31 -3.93 10.12 -8.77
CA SER A 31 -3.26 10.40 -7.50
C SER A 31 -3.59 11.78 -6.90
N SER A 32 -4.13 12.69 -7.71
CA SER A 32 -4.64 13.99 -7.23
C SER A 32 -5.90 13.88 -6.37
N GLY A 33 -6.61 12.74 -6.40
CA GLY A 33 -7.76 12.46 -5.55
C GLY A 33 -7.39 11.74 -4.24
N ALA A 34 -6.10 11.56 -3.96
CA ALA A 34 -5.65 10.88 -2.75
C ALA A 34 -5.91 11.73 -1.50
N TRP A 35 -6.36 11.07 -0.45
CA TRP A 35 -6.51 11.64 0.88
C TRP A 35 -5.85 10.70 1.91
N TYR A 36 -5.27 11.28 2.97
CA TYR A 36 -4.60 10.53 4.03
C TYR A 36 -4.99 11.09 5.40
N SER A 37 -5.12 10.20 6.39
CA SER A 37 -5.18 10.58 7.80
C SER A 37 -3.81 11.10 8.26
N ASP A 38 -3.79 11.79 9.38
CA ASP A 38 -2.54 11.92 10.13
C ASP A 38 -2.13 10.56 10.71
N VAL A 39 -0.85 10.42 11.02
CA VAL A 39 -0.33 9.24 11.74
C VAL A 39 -0.77 9.33 13.20
N GLU A 40 -1.41 8.27 13.71
CA GLU A 40 -1.84 8.21 15.10
C GLU A 40 -0.64 8.28 16.07
N PRO A 41 -0.62 9.23 17.01
CA PRO A 41 0.55 9.45 17.85
C PRO A 41 0.91 8.27 18.77
N GLU A 42 -0.12 7.51 19.22
CA GLU A 42 0.08 6.41 20.16
C GLU A 42 0.60 5.15 19.49
N ASP A 43 -0.06 4.67 18.46
CA ASP A 43 0.21 3.38 17.82
C ASP A 43 0.84 3.49 16.43
N GLY A 44 0.83 4.68 15.82
CA GLY A 44 1.42 4.93 14.51
C GLY A 44 0.59 4.44 13.33
N ALA A 45 -0.66 4.03 13.57
CA ALA A 45 -1.56 3.63 12.50
C ALA A 45 -1.91 4.84 11.61
N MET A 46 -2.07 4.58 10.33
CA MET A 46 -2.50 5.57 9.35
C MET A 46 -3.29 4.90 8.24
N PHE A 47 -4.18 5.65 7.61
CA PHE A 47 -4.89 5.18 6.44
C PHE A 47 -5.06 6.31 5.43
N GLY A 48 -5.35 5.94 4.20
CA GLY A 48 -5.69 6.87 3.14
C GLY A 48 -6.59 6.18 2.12
N PHE A 49 -7.13 6.94 1.23
CA PHE A 49 -7.85 6.39 0.09
C PHE A 49 -7.56 7.21 -1.17
N ASN A 50 -7.78 6.57 -2.30
CA ASN A 50 -7.83 7.24 -3.59
C ASN A 50 -9.20 6.98 -4.22
N GLU A 51 -9.77 7.99 -4.87
CA GLU A 51 -11.03 7.85 -5.58
C GLU A 51 -10.79 7.42 -7.02
N SER A 52 -11.44 6.34 -7.43
CA SER A 52 -11.46 5.90 -8.81
C SER A 52 -12.51 6.66 -9.62
N LEU A 53 -12.29 6.77 -10.92
CA LEU A 53 -13.24 7.40 -11.83
C LEU A 53 -14.50 6.56 -12.06
N GLU A 54 -14.42 5.27 -11.79
CA GLU A 54 -15.51 4.31 -11.99
C GLU A 54 -15.79 3.53 -10.70
N ILE A 55 -17.04 3.06 -10.57
CA ILE A 55 -17.46 2.17 -9.49
C ILE A 55 -16.86 0.78 -9.71
N ASP A 56 -16.57 0.07 -8.61
CA ASP A 56 -16.10 -1.32 -8.61
C ASP A 56 -14.84 -1.53 -9.45
N GLY A 57 -13.86 -0.69 -9.22
CA GLY A 57 -12.54 -0.92 -9.74
C GLY A 57 -11.74 -1.93 -8.90
N GLY A 58 -10.65 -2.44 -9.47
CA GLY A 58 -9.81 -3.44 -8.80
C GLY A 58 -8.34 -3.38 -9.21
N PHE A 59 -7.46 -3.82 -8.30
CA PHE A 59 -6.01 -3.91 -8.51
C PHE A 59 -5.64 -5.11 -9.39
N ASN A 60 -5.98 -5.03 -10.64
CA ASN A 60 -5.59 -6.00 -11.66
C ASN A 60 -5.51 -5.30 -13.01
N PRO A 61 -4.95 -5.93 -14.06
CA PRO A 61 -4.75 -5.28 -15.37
C PRO A 61 -6.04 -4.85 -16.08
N THR A 62 -7.21 -5.31 -15.63
CA THR A 62 -8.50 -4.85 -16.18
C THR A 62 -9.08 -3.65 -15.45
N TYR A 63 -8.54 -3.31 -14.28
CA TYR A 63 -9.03 -2.27 -13.36
C TYR A 63 -10.50 -2.43 -12.96
N ARG A 64 -11.01 -3.66 -12.94
CA ARG A 64 -12.39 -4.02 -12.57
C ARG A 64 -12.39 -4.97 -11.38
N ALA A 65 -13.42 -4.85 -10.55
CA ALA A 65 -13.71 -5.85 -9.53
C ALA A 65 -13.83 -7.25 -10.14
N LEU A 66 -13.29 -8.24 -9.48
CA LEU A 66 -13.34 -9.65 -9.90
C LEU A 66 -14.42 -10.42 -9.14
N PHE A 67 -14.82 -9.94 -7.99
CA PHE A 67 -15.81 -10.56 -7.11
C PHE A 67 -17.01 -9.65 -6.93
N PRO A 68 -18.13 -10.17 -6.38
CA PRO A 68 -19.26 -9.34 -5.99
C PRO A 68 -18.82 -8.24 -4.99
N PRO A 69 -19.38 -7.03 -5.10
CA PRO A 69 -19.07 -5.97 -4.15
C PRO A 69 -19.39 -6.37 -2.71
N LEU A 70 -18.58 -5.89 -1.78
CA LEU A 70 -18.81 -6.05 -0.34
C LEU A 70 -20.19 -5.50 0.04
N PRO A 71 -20.91 -6.16 0.96
CA PRO A 71 -22.25 -5.74 1.34
C PRO A 71 -22.25 -4.37 2.02
N ASN A 72 -23.33 -3.62 1.83
CA ASN A 72 -23.59 -2.34 2.49
C ASN A 72 -22.66 -1.16 2.12
N LEU A 73 -21.83 -1.28 1.10
CA LEU A 73 -21.07 -0.15 0.57
C LEU A 73 -21.99 0.77 -0.25
N SER A 74 -21.90 2.07 0.03
CA SER A 74 -22.48 3.11 -0.82
C SER A 74 -21.76 3.21 -2.16
N GLU A 75 -22.36 3.88 -3.15
CA GLU A 75 -21.69 4.13 -4.43
C GLU A 75 -20.39 4.92 -4.28
N GLU A 76 -20.32 5.83 -3.31
CA GLU A 76 -19.12 6.61 -3.01
C GLU A 76 -18.01 5.71 -2.45
N GLU A 77 -18.34 4.83 -1.50
CA GLU A 77 -17.37 3.88 -0.94
C GLU A 77 -16.87 2.87 -1.97
N ARG A 78 -17.73 2.44 -2.89
CA ARG A 78 -17.36 1.54 -4.00
C ARG A 78 -16.41 2.15 -5.03
N LYS A 79 -16.22 3.47 -5.01
CA LYS A 79 -15.19 4.17 -5.80
C LYS A 79 -13.86 4.31 -5.06
N ARG A 80 -13.82 4.04 -3.76
CA ARG A 80 -12.62 4.21 -2.95
C ARG A 80 -11.75 2.97 -2.97
N VAL A 81 -10.47 3.24 -3.11
CA VAL A 81 -9.40 2.28 -2.83
C VAL A 81 -8.73 2.75 -1.57
N VAL A 82 -8.83 1.96 -0.51
CA VAL A 82 -8.31 2.33 0.81
C VAL A 82 -6.99 1.62 1.07
N PHE A 83 -6.05 2.35 1.64
CA PHE A 83 -4.76 1.85 2.09
C PHE A 83 -4.62 2.14 3.57
N ALA A 84 -4.19 1.16 4.33
CA ALA A 84 -3.93 1.32 5.75
C ALA A 84 -2.58 0.70 6.12
N PHE A 85 -1.89 1.35 7.05
CA PHE A 85 -0.74 0.79 7.73
C PHE A 85 -1.07 0.60 9.21
N VAL A 86 -0.86 -0.59 9.69
CA VAL A 86 -1.01 -0.96 11.11
C VAL A 86 0.35 -1.43 11.60
N PRO A 87 1.05 -0.61 12.41
CA PRO A 87 2.35 -0.99 12.92
C PRO A 87 2.35 -2.32 13.69
N PRO A 88 3.44 -3.06 13.67
CA PRO A 88 4.72 -2.64 13.07
C PRO A 88 4.90 -2.98 11.59
N THR A 89 4.09 -3.90 11.02
CA THR A 89 4.42 -4.48 9.71
C THR A 89 3.23 -4.79 8.81
N LEU A 90 1.99 -4.51 9.23
CA LEU A 90 0.79 -4.86 8.48
C LEU A 90 0.37 -3.71 7.57
N LEU A 91 0.24 -4.02 6.29
CA LEU A 91 -0.35 -3.16 5.26
C LEU A 91 -1.65 -3.79 4.78
N ILE A 92 -2.69 -2.99 4.59
CA ILE A 92 -4.00 -3.44 4.11
C ILE A 92 -4.41 -2.56 2.94
N GLY A 93 -4.75 -3.19 1.82
CA GLY A 93 -5.42 -2.54 0.71
C GLY A 93 -6.86 -3.05 0.62
N MET A 94 -7.84 -2.14 0.51
CA MET A 94 -9.24 -2.51 0.36
C MET A 94 -9.80 -1.88 -0.90
N GLN A 95 -10.59 -2.65 -1.59
CA GLN A 95 -11.35 -2.25 -2.77
C GLN A 95 -12.82 -2.67 -2.60
N SER A 96 -13.66 -2.39 -3.56
CA SER A 96 -15.10 -2.62 -3.40
C SER A 96 -15.52 -4.08 -3.21
N ASP A 97 -14.67 -5.04 -3.60
CA ASP A 97 -15.00 -6.47 -3.65
C ASP A 97 -14.18 -7.33 -2.69
N SER A 98 -13.08 -6.81 -2.15
CA SER A 98 -12.14 -7.58 -1.34
C SER A 98 -11.18 -6.69 -0.57
N ALA A 99 -10.47 -7.28 0.38
CA ALA A 99 -9.25 -6.70 0.95
C ALA A 99 -8.06 -7.62 0.72
N PHE A 100 -6.89 -7.04 0.50
CA PHE A 100 -5.63 -7.77 0.54
C PHE A 100 -4.72 -7.19 1.62
N TRP A 101 -3.81 -7.98 2.10
CA TRP A 101 -2.85 -7.57 3.11
C TRP A 101 -1.44 -7.98 2.75
N PHE A 102 -0.47 -7.21 3.26
CA PHE A 102 0.92 -7.60 3.31
C PHE A 102 1.42 -7.57 4.75
N THR A 103 2.30 -8.50 5.09
CA THR A 103 3.19 -8.33 6.24
C THR A 103 4.61 -8.12 5.74
N VAL A 104 5.26 -7.11 6.30
CA VAL A 104 6.61 -6.68 5.93
C VAL A 104 7.55 -7.00 7.09
N ASN A 105 8.15 -8.19 7.09
CA ASN A 105 8.96 -8.67 8.21
C ASN A 105 10.45 -8.40 7.98
N PRO A 106 11.08 -7.46 8.71
CA PRO A 106 12.50 -7.19 8.57
C PRO A 106 13.35 -8.43 8.87
N THR A 107 14.26 -8.76 7.94
CA THR A 107 15.25 -9.85 8.11
C THR A 107 16.68 -9.32 8.19
N GLY A 108 16.83 -8.01 8.02
CA GLY A 108 18.11 -7.30 8.12
C GLY A 108 17.92 -5.81 7.84
N PRO A 109 18.98 -5.02 7.96
CA PRO A 109 18.93 -3.56 7.72
C PRO A 109 18.42 -3.18 6.33
N GLU A 110 18.63 -4.02 5.35
CA GLU A 110 18.31 -3.78 3.94
C GLU A 110 17.57 -4.96 3.29
N THR A 111 16.94 -5.79 4.11
CA THR A 111 16.18 -6.95 3.64
C THR A 111 14.93 -7.16 4.48
N HIS A 112 13.88 -7.66 3.83
CA HIS A 112 12.67 -8.12 4.51
C HIS A 112 12.01 -9.26 3.74
N GLU A 113 11.16 -9.99 4.42
CA GLU A 113 10.20 -10.91 3.82
C GLU A 113 8.88 -10.19 3.63
N LEU A 114 8.25 -10.43 2.49
CA LEU A 114 6.93 -9.91 2.14
C LEU A 114 5.97 -11.09 1.97
N SER A 115 5.00 -11.20 2.86
CA SER A 115 3.89 -12.16 2.73
C SER A 115 2.62 -11.42 2.35
N MET A 116 1.72 -12.09 1.63
CA MET A 116 0.50 -11.53 1.12
C MET A 116 -0.66 -12.51 1.27
N GLY A 117 -1.85 -11.99 1.50
CA GLY A 117 -3.10 -12.75 1.47
C GLY A 117 -4.30 -11.87 1.15
N TYR A 118 -5.44 -12.52 0.98
CA TYR A 118 -6.73 -11.88 0.72
C TYR A 118 -7.73 -12.16 1.84
N LEU A 119 -8.69 -11.27 1.99
CA LEU A 119 -9.85 -11.40 2.87
C LEU A 119 -11.11 -11.21 2.03
N PHE A 120 -12.04 -12.14 2.20
CA PHE A 120 -13.36 -12.13 1.55
C PHE A 120 -14.45 -12.40 2.57
N PRO A 121 -15.68 -11.91 2.37
CA PRO A 121 -16.85 -12.44 3.04
C PRO A 121 -17.02 -13.93 2.78
N GLU A 122 -17.56 -14.67 3.75
CA GLU A 122 -17.71 -16.13 3.67
C GLU A 122 -18.52 -16.57 2.42
N GLU A 123 -19.57 -15.84 2.09
CA GLU A 123 -20.42 -16.10 0.93
C GLU A 123 -19.70 -15.98 -0.41
N VAL A 124 -18.62 -15.23 -0.48
CA VAL A 124 -17.81 -15.08 -1.71
C VAL A 124 -16.98 -16.34 -1.99
N LEU A 125 -16.65 -17.12 -0.95
CA LEU A 125 -15.89 -18.36 -1.10
C LEU A 125 -16.70 -19.46 -1.85
N GLU A 126 -18.02 -19.33 -1.87
CA GLU A 126 -18.94 -20.29 -2.49
C GLU A 126 -19.27 -19.97 -3.96
N ILE A 127 -18.76 -18.85 -4.51
CA ILE A 127 -19.09 -18.48 -5.90
C ILE A 127 -18.41 -19.40 -6.91
N PRO A 128 -19.03 -19.65 -8.06
CA PRO A 128 -18.37 -20.37 -9.15
C PRO A 128 -17.07 -19.68 -9.57
N LEU A 129 -16.02 -20.47 -9.87
CA LEU A 129 -14.71 -20.00 -10.32
C LEU A 129 -13.95 -19.17 -9.27
N PHE A 130 -14.26 -19.31 -7.97
CA PHE A 130 -13.58 -18.56 -6.92
C PHE A 130 -12.05 -18.72 -7.00
N ASP A 131 -11.55 -19.93 -7.16
CA ASP A 131 -10.11 -20.21 -7.20
C ASP A 131 -9.42 -19.52 -8.40
N GLU A 132 -10.05 -19.54 -9.57
CA GLU A 132 -9.53 -18.88 -10.77
C GLU A 132 -9.54 -17.34 -10.63
N LEU A 133 -10.58 -16.79 -10.02
CA LEU A 133 -10.69 -15.37 -9.73
C LEU A 133 -9.65 -14.94 -8.68
N LEU A 134 -9.46 -15.75 -7.64
CA LEU A 134 -8.42 -15.53 -6.61
C LEU A 134 -7.02 -15.54 -7.23
N GLU A 135 -6.71 -16.50 -8.08
CA GLU A 135 -5.45 -16.52 -8.81
C GLU A 135 -5.28 -15.27 -9.69
N ALA A 136 -6.35 -14.79 -10.34
CA ALA A 136 -6.32 -13.58 -11.13
C ALA A 136 -6.05 -12.34 -10.25
N ALA A 137 -6.67 -12.26 -9.06
CA ALA A 137 -6.43 -11.19 -8.09
C ALA A 137 -4.97 -11.19 -7.60
N ILE A 138 -4.44 -12.35 -7.21
CA ILE A 138 -3.03 -12.51 -6.77
C ILE A 138 -2.08 -12.08 -7.89
N ARG A 139 -2.30 -12.52 -9.12
CA ARG A 139 -1.51 -12.11 -10.28
C ARG A 139 -1.61 -10.60 -10.53
N GLY A 140 -2.79 -10.01 -10.28
CA GLY A 140 -3.06 -8.59 -10.43
C GLY A 140 -2.18 -7.74 -9.50
N VAL A 141 -2.28 -7.97 -8.19
CA VAL A 141 -1.44 -7.25 -7.21
C VAL A 141 0.05 -7.54 -7.45
N GLY A 142 0.39 -8.80 -7.76
CA GLY A 142 1.75 -9.17 -8.13
C GLY A 142 2.27 -8.48 -9.40
N TYR A 143 1.40 -8.05 -10.31
CA TYR A 143 1.80 -7.25 -11.47
C TYR A 143 2.32 -5.88 -11.05
N PHE A 144 1.64 -5.19 -10.13
CA PHE A 144 2.07 -3.90 -9.61
C PHE A 144 3.34 -4.03 -8.75
N ASN A 145 3.40 -5.00 -7.85
CA ASN A 145 4.61 -5.27 -7.05
C ASN A 145 5.86 -5.51 -7.91
N ARG A 146 5.71 -6.13 -9.08
CA ARG A 146 6.84 -6.30 -10.02
C ARG A 146 7.34 -4.99 -10.61
N GLN A 147 6.55 -3.93 -10.57
CA GLN A 147 6.98 -2.58 -10.95
C GLN A 147 7.61 -1.86 -9.75
N ASP A 148 7.06 -2.00 -8.56
CA ASP A 148 7.54 -1.35 -7.33
C ASP A 148 8.88 -1.90 -6.86
N ILE A 149 9.04 -3.21 -6.81
CA ILE A 149 10.24 -3.84 -6.25
C ILE A 149 11.54 -3.35 -6.89
N PRO A 150 11.70 -3.31 -8.23
CA PRO A 150 12.91 -2.75 -8.85
C PRO A 150 13.14 -1.27 -8.52
N THR A 151 12.07 -0.48 -8.42
CA THR A 151 12.14 0.94 -8.08
C THR A 151 12.59 1.13 -6.64
N ASN A 152 12.04 0.36 -5.71
CA ASN A 152 12.42 0.38 -4.30
C ASN A 152 13.87 -0.08 -4.07
N ILE A 153 14.35 -1.07 -4.83
CA ILE A 153 15.77 -1.47 -4.84
C ILE A 153 16.65 -0.30 -5.32
N ALA A 154 16.25 0.37 -6.40
CA ALA A 154 16.99 1.53 -6.91
C ALA A 154 16.99 2.69 -5.91
N THR A 155 15.89 2.93 -5.21
CA THR A 155 15.78 3.91 -4.12
C THR A 155 16.75 3.56 -2.99
N GLN A 156 16.79 2.32 -2.52
CA GLN A 156 17.74 1.85 -1.50
C GLN A 156 19.19 2.10 -1.93
N LEU A 157 19.53 1.81 -3.17
CA LEU A 157 20.89 2.05 -3.71
C LEU A 157 21.19 3.55 -3.80
N GLY A 158 20.23 4.35 -4.25
CA GLY A 158 20.37 5.80 -4.33
C GLY A 158 20.62 6.44 -2.96
N MET A 159 19.93 5.98 -1.92
CA MET A 159 20.09 6.48 -0.54
C MET A 159 21.48 6.22 0.05
N ARG A 160 22.21 5.25 -0.44
CA ARG A 160 23.62 4.98 -0.05
C ARG A 160 24.61 5.96 -0.67
N SER A 161 24.19 6.72 -1.65
CA SER A 161 25.08 7.66 -2.32
C SER A 161 25.48 8.81 -1.39
N ARG A 162 26.76 9.19 -1.37
CA ARG A 162 27.22 10.41 -0.69
C ARG A 162 26.62 11.69 -1.29
N PHE A 163 26.03 11.61 -2.45
CA PHE A 163 25.36 12.71 -3.16
C PHE A 163 23.83 12.69 -2.97
N ALA A 164 23.30 11.72 -2.21
CA ALA A 164 21.89 11.70 -1.90
C ALA A 164 21.52 12.95 -1.11
N ASN A 165 20.75 13.83 -1.73
CA ASN A 165 20.23 15.02 -1.07
C ASN A 165 18.90 14.69 -0.39
N ARG A 166 18.62 15.36 0.73
CA ARG A 166 17.29 15.38 1.31
C ARG A 166 16.38 16.17 0.37
N ALA A 167 15.39 15.50 -0.19
CA ALA A 167 14.36 16.13 -1.01
C ALA A 167 13.21 16.67 -0.14
N ASN A 168 12.42 17.55 -0.70
CA ASN A 168 11.16 17.96 -0.07
C ASN A 168 10.08 16.94 -0.45
N TYR A 169 9.25 16.57 0.50
CA TYR A 169 8.06 15.77 0.24
C TYR A 169 6.99 16.59 -0.49
N SER A 170 6.29 15.95 -1.40
CA SER A 170 5.05 16.45 -1.99
C SER A 170 3.92 16.40 -0.96
N TRP A 171 2.85 17.15 -1.17
CA TRP A 171 1.64 17.02 -0.36
C TRP A 171 1.03 15.60 -0.42
N GLN A 172 1.26 14.86 -1.51
CA GLN A 172 0.84 13.46 -1.68
C GLN A 172 1.67 12.46 -0.85
N GLU A 173 2.77 12.92 -0.27
CA GLU A 173 3.68 12.16 0.59
C GLU A 173 3.61 12.64 2.06
N ALA A 174 2.58 13.43 2.41
CA ALA A 174 2.51 14.14 3.70
C ALA A 174 2.54 13.20 4.93
N VAL A 175 2.13 11.95 4.79
CA VAL A 175 2.17 10.96 5.89
C VAL A 175 3.59 10.42 6.15
N ILE A 176 4.47 10.43 5.15
CA ILE A 176 5.83 9.86 5.26
C ILE A 176 6.66 10.57 6.34
N PRO A 177 6.78 11.92 6.35
CA PRO A 177 7.51 12.59 7.41
C PRO A 177 6.89 12.40 8.79
N GLN A 178 5.56 12.26 8.90
CA GLN A 178 4.88 11.97 10.16
C GLN A 178 5.24 10.56 10.67
N PHE A 179 5.16 9.55 9.79
CA PHE A 179 5.57 8.18 10.09
C PHE A 179 7.03 8.11 10.52
N ASN A 180 7.92 8.77 9.80
CA ASN A 180 9.34 8.78 10.14
C ASN A 180 9.59 9.45 11.49
N SER A 181 8.91 10.54 11.84
CA SER A 181 8.99 11.18 13.15
C SER A 181 8.49 10.26 14.26
N TRP A 182 7.32 9.65 14.06
CA TRP A 182 6.77 8.67 15.00
C TRP A 182 7.74 7.51 15.25
N LEU A 183 8.38 7.00 14.21
CA LEU A 183 9.33 5.89 14.30
C LEU A 183 10.61 6.29 15.05
N VAL A 184 11.13 7.50 14.81
CA VAL A 184 12.31 8.04 15.53
C VAL A 184 12.00 8.12 17.03
N ASP A 185 10.84 8.63 17.41
CA ASP A 185 10.44 8.71 18.83
C ASP A 185 10.41 7.33 19.51
N ARG A 186 10.03 6.28 18.79
CA ARG A 186 10.05 4.88 19.29
C ARG A 186 11.49 4.37 19.46
N TYR A 187 12.35 4.62 18.50
CA TYR A 187 13.77 4.24 18.59
C TYR A 187 14.47 4.96 19.73
N GLU A 188 14.22 6.25 19.92
CA GLU A 188 14.81 7.00 21.03
C GLU A 188 14.37 6.50 22.40
N LYS A 189 13.11 6.07 22.55
CA LYS A 189 12.63 5.46 23.80
C LYS A 189 13.39 4.17 24.10
N VAL A 190 13.46 3.25 23.13
CA VAL A 190 14.18 1.97 23.32
C VAL A 190 15.64 2.18 23.66
N LEU A 191 16.32 3.15 23.01
CA LEU A 191 17.73 3.46 23.27
C LEU A 191 17.97 4.11 24.65
N LYS A 192 16.96 4.78 25.23
CA LYS A 192 17.06 5.36 26.59
C LYS A 192 16.81 4.32 27.69
N ASP A 193 16.05 3.27 27.36
CA ASP A 193 15.67 2.21 28.30
C ASP A 193 16.66 1.01 28.27
N SER A 194 17.64 1.02 27.37
CA SER A 194 18.69 -0.01 27.21
C SER A 194 20.03 0.43 27.82
#